data_07596fda33c3eebe75abd9451a164d78
#
_entry.id   07596fda33c3eebe75abd9451a164d78
#
_cell.length_a   1.000
_cell.length_b   1.000
_cell.length_c   1.000
_cell.angle_alpha   90.00
_cell.angle_beta   90.00
_cell.angle_gamma   90.00
#
_symmetry.space_group_name_H-M   'P 1'
#
loop_
_entity.id
_entity.type
_entity.pdbx_description
1 polymer ?
#
loop_
_entity_poly.entity_id
_entity_poly.type
_entity_poly.pdbx_seq_one_letter_code
_entity_poly.pdbx_strand_id
1 'polypeptide(L)'
;MNFKNMLLAAAVIFSLGTTVSAKRNVRLLYWNVQNGMWDGQTDDYLRFTDWVKQQQPDVCVWCEAVKLYITNTADREVETEEQCLQRWQRLAARYGHKYIYLSAHPDNYPQLITSRFPFEPVKLIRGNQDTIVCHGASWYTTKIGRKRLNFVSLHTWPQAYGYNVPKEQREQSARERGGDTFRRAEMEYICRQTILTHKNAEKELWAMMGDFNSVSRVDNAKYQFDEENSRFLVHDYIRQQTPYIDLIKTFYPDSVVSSTGGGARIDFMYLTPALNEKVVNAAIASDKYTTPVRNAQKISNFWHPSDHLPIIVDFRL
;
A
#
# COMPACT_ATOMS: atom_id res chain seq x y z
N MET A 1 63.52 41.94 -40.06
CA MET A 1 62.14 41.34 -40.23
C MET A 1 61.61 40.89 -38.89
N ASN A 2 60.71 41.69 -38.37
CA ASN A 2 60.14 41.45 -37.04
C ASN A 2 58.85 40.57 -37.13
N PHE A 3 58.85 39.43 -36.53
CA PHE A 3 57.64 38.62 -36.32
C PHE A 3 57.03 39.01 -34.97
N LYS A 4 55.85 39.62 -34.99
CA LYS A 4 55.03 39.92 -33.80
C LYS A 4 54.29 38.67 -33.45
N ASN A 5 54.47 38.22 -32.16
CA ASN A 5 53.72 37.16 -31.56
C ASN A 5 52.29 37.65 -31.25
N MET A 6 51.30 37.01 -31.83
CA MET A 6 49.88 37.21 -31.55
C MET A 6 49.46 36.10 -30.60
N LEU A 7 49.32 36.40 -29.30
CA LEU A 7 48.69 35.53 -28.33
C LEU A 7 47.16 35.57 -28.51
N LEU A 8 46.60 34.46 -28.94
CA LEU A 8 45.15 34.23 -28.93
C LEU A 8 44.75 33.73 -27.53
N ALA A 9 44.09 34.57 -26.75
CA ALA A 9 43.44 34.15 -25.50
C ALA A 9 42.10 33.48 -25.84
N ALA A 10 42.05 32.17 -25.72
CA ALA A 10 40.79 31.41 -25.78
C ALA A 10 40.02 31.57 -24.47
N ALA A 11 38.95 32.35 -24.50
CA ALA A 11 38.01 32.44 -23.39
C ALA A 11 37.16 31.18 -23.36
N VAL A 12 37.40 30.29 -22.38
CA VAL A 12 36.54 29.14 -22.08
C VAL A 12 35.32 29.66 -21.31
N ILE A 13 34.22 29.81 -22.02
CA ILE A 13 32.94 30.11 -21.39
C ILE A 13 32.41 28.82 -20.73
N PHE A 14 32.57 28.66 -19.41
CA PHE A 14 31.85 27.68 -18.62
C PHE A 14 30.38 28.09 -18.58
N SER A 15 29.56 27.55 -19.45
CA SER A 15 28.10 27.62 -19.26
C SER A 15 27.76 26.73 -18.08
N LEU A 16 27.49 27.32 -16.92
CA LEU A 16 26.81 26.71 -15.81
C LEU A 16 25.38 26.39 -16.27
N GLY A 17 25.22 25.26 -16.93
CA GLY A 17 23.93 24.70 -17.23
C GLY A 17 23.23 24.38 -15.93
N THR A 18 22.34 25.26 -15.48
CA THR A 18 21.35 24.92 -14.47
C THR A 18 20.50 23.80 -15.06
N THR A 19 20.83 22.56 -14.73
CA THR A 19 19.95 21.42 -15.04
C THR A 19 18.69 21.62 -14.23
N VAL A 20 17.68 22.25 -14.83
CA VAL A 20 16.31 22.22 -14.32
C VAL A 20 15.93 20.74 -14.33
N SER A 21 15.90 20.13 -13.16
CA SER A 21 15.41 18.76 -13.02
C SER A 21 13.97 18.75 -13.52
N ALA A 22 13.73 18.13 -14.67
CA ALA A 22 12.38 17.99 -15.20
C ALA A 22 11.51 17.29 -14.15
N LYS A 23 10.36 17.90 -13.82
CA LYS A 23 9.38 17.32 -12.91
C LYS A 23 8.99 15.95 -13.46
N ARG A 24 9.14 14.90 -12.65
CA ARG A 24 8.83 13.53 -13.04
C ARG A 24 7.46 13.14 -12.48
N ASN A 25 6.60 12.65 -13.35
CA ASN A 25 5.38 11.97 -12.92
C ASN A 25 5.74 10.58 -12.41
N VAL A 26 5.19 10.21 -11.26
CA VAL A 26 5.37 8.90 -10.62
C VAL A 26 3.99 8.36 -10.29
N ARG A 27 3.69 7.16 -10.75
CA ARG A 27 2.44 6.45 -10.44
C ARG A 27 2.67 5.35 -9.43
N LEU A 28 1.93 5.42 -8.32
CA LEU A 28 1.85 4.38 -7.30
C LEU A 28 0.50 3.67 -7.40
N LEU A 29 0.54 2.34 -7.36
CA LEU A 29 -0.62 1.47 -7.29
C LEU A 29 -0.56 0.65 -6.02
N TYR A 30 -1.63 0.64 -5.23
CA TYR A 30 -1.84 -0.27 -4.11
C TYR A 30 -3.03 -1.19 -4.40
N TRP A 31 -2.92 -2.47 -4.06
CA TRP A 31 -4.03 -3.40 -4.17
C TRP A 31 -3.89 -4.59 -3.20
N ASN A 32 -4.94 -4.88 -2.43
CA ASN A 32 -5.07 -6.17 -1.77
C ASN A 32 -5.55 -7.17 -2.83
N VAL A 33 -4.68 -8.16 -3.13
CA VAL A 33 -4.89 -9.12 -4.23
C VAL A 33 -5.49 -10.45 -3.76
N GLN A 34 -6.06 -10.46 -2.59
CA GLN A 34 -6.77 -11.60 -2.01
C GLN A 34 -6.04 -12.94 -2.20
N ASN A 35 -5.25 -13.33 -1.17
CA ASN A 35 -4.52 -14.60 -1.16
C ASN A 35 -3.67 -14.85 -2.42
N GLY A 36 -2.95 -13.84 -2.88
CA GLY A 36 -2.04 -13.90 -4.02
C GLY A 36 -2.76 -14.06 -5.37
N MET A 37 -4.00 -13.56 -5.50
CA MET A 37 -4.84 -13.70 -6.70
C MET A 37 -5.11 -15.19 -7.02
N TRP A 38 -5.53 -15.93 -6.02
CA TRP A 38 -5.71 -17.38 -6.18
C TRP A 38 -6.81 -17.74 -7.17
N ASP A 39 -7.95 -17.03 -7.14
CA ASP A 39 -9.09 -17.37 -7.99
C ASP A 39 -9.03 -16.75 -9.40
N GLY A 40 -9.55 -17.48 -10.38
CA GLY A 40 -9.68 -16.98 -11.75
C GLY A 40 -8.37 -16.83 -12.55
N GLN A 41 -7.23 -17.30 -12.06
CA GLN A 41 -5.92 -17.13 -12.71
C GLN A 41 -5.54 -18.31 -13.64
N THR A 42 -6.48 -18.79 -14.46
CA THR A 42 -6.27 -19.93 -15.39
C THR A 42 -5.43 -19.57 -16.62
N ASP A 43 -5.16 -18.29 -16.84
CA ASP A 43 -4.37 -17.75 -17.96
C ASP A 43 -2.92 -17.41 -17.56
N ASP A 44 -2.39 -18.02 -16.54
CA ASP A 44 -1.07 -17.71 -15.96
C ASP A 44 -0.91 -16.21 -15.66
N TYR A 45 -1.94 -15.58 -15.09
CA TYR A 45 -1.98 -14.16 -14.71
C TYR A 45 -1.83 -13.17 -15.90
N LEU A 46 -2.08 -13.57 -17.14
CA LEU A 46 -1.91 -12.68 -18.29
C LEU A 46 -2.81 -11.46 -18.19
N ARG A 47 -4.11 -11.65 -17.92
CA ARG A 47 -5.05 -10.51 -17.77
C ARG A 47 -4.66 -9.57 -16.64
N PHE A 48 -4.17 -10.10 -15.51
CA PHE A 48 -3.64 -9.30 -14.41
C PHE A 48 -2.45 -8.46 -14.85
N THR A 49 -1.43 -9.10 -15.42
CA THR A 49 -0.20 -8.39 -15.83
C THR A 49 -0.44 -7.39 -16.95
N ASP A 50 -1.36 -7.67 -17.88
CA ASP A 50 -1.75 -6.74 -18.94
C ASP A 50 -2.49 -5.54 -18.38
N TRP A 51 -3.41 -5.75 -17.42
CA TRP A 51 -4.10 -4.66 -16.74
C TRP A 51 -3.09 -3.77 -15.99
N VAL A 52 -2.19 -4.35 -15.18
CA VAL A 52 -1.14 -3.59 -14.47
C VAL A 52 -0.26 -2.83 -15.46
N LYS A 53 0.14 -3.46 -16.57
CA LYS A 53 0.95 -2.82 -17.62
C LYS A 53 0.24 -1.63 -18.25
N GLN A 54 -1.07 -1.71 -18.48
CA GLN A 54 -1.88 -0.60 -19.00
C GLN A 54 -1.94 0.57 -18.01
N GLN A 55 -1.94 0.32 -16.70
CA GLN A 55 -1.87 1.37 -15.70
C GLN A 55 -0.51 2.06 -15.65
N GLN A 56 0.56 1.47 -16.19
CA GLN A 56 1.93 2.00 -16.20
C GLN A 56 2.46 2.43 -14.82
N PRO A 57 2.29 1.67 -13.75
CA PRO A 57 2.77 2.06 -12.44
C PRO A 57 4.31 2.11 -12.40
N ASP A 58 4.85 3.00 -11.58
CA ASP A 58 6.27 3.04 -11.25
C ASP A 58 6.58 2.20 -10.00
N VAL A 59 5.61 2.14 -9.09
CA VAL A 59 5.66 1.35 -7.85
C VAL A 59 4.31 0.69 -7.62
N CYS A 60 4.32 -0.58 -7.26
CA CYS A 60 3.12 -1.28 -6.78
C CYS A 60 3.34 -1.81 -5.37
N VAL A 61 2.33 -1.71 -4.53
CA VAL A 61 2.25 -2.35 -3.22
C VAL A 61 1.08 -3.33 -3.24
N TRP A 62 1.41 -4.60 -3.09
CA TRP A 62 0.48 -5.72 -3.11
C TRP A 62 0.25 -6.20 -1.67
N CYS A 63 -0.99 -6.22 -1.21
CA CYS A 63 -1.37 -6.80 0.07
C CYS A 63 -1.89 -8.23 -0.15
N GLU A 64 -1.70 -9.12 0.82
CA GLU A 64 -1.98 -10.56 0.70
C GLU A 64 -1.24 -11.22 -0.47
N ALA A 65 0.06 -10.96 -0.58
CA ALA A 65 0.86 -11.33 -1.74
C ALA A 65 1.16 -12.83 -1.86
N VAL A 66 1.08 -13.61 -0.77
CA VAL A 66 1.30 -15.06 -0.75
C VAL A 66 0.06 -15.80 -1.24
N LYS A 67 0.25 -16.79 -2.09
CA LYS A 67 -0.82 -17.69 -2.54
C LYS A 67 -1.14 -18.68 -1.43
N LEU A 68 -2.31 -18.53 -0.83
CA LEU A 68 -2.73 -19.32 0.32
C LEU A 68 -3.34 -20.67 -0.06
N TYR A 69 -3.91 -20.77 -1.27
CA TYR A 69 -4.49 -22.02 -1.79
C TYR A 69 -3.83 -22.35 -3.13
N ILE A 70 -3.01 -23.39 -3.18
CA ILE A 70 -2.35 -23.84 -4.40
C ILE A 70 -3.27 -24.79 -5.17
N THR A 71 -4.14 -25.50 -4.45
CA THR A 71 -5.16 -26.40 -5.01
C THR A 71 -6.52 -25.72 -5.11
N ASN A 72 -7.41 -26.23 -5.96
CA ASN A 72 -8.80 -25.75 -6.08
C ASN A 72 -9.71 -26.27 -4.95
N THR A 73 -9.18 -26.53 -3.77
CA THR A 73 -9.91 -27.05 -2.62
C THR A 73 -9.82 -26.06 -1.46
N ALA A 74 -10.66 -26.24 -0.44
CA ALA A 74 -10.56 -25.49 0.80
C ALA A 74 -9.36 -25.90 1.66
N ASP A 75 -8.66 -26.97 1.27
CA ASP A 75 -7.44 -27.39 1.94
C ASP A 75 -6.32 -26.39 1.65
N ARG A 76 -5.67 -25.95 2.71
CA ARG A 76 -4.63 -24.95 2.63
C ARG A 76 -3.30 -25.60 2.26
N GLU A 77 -2.89 -25.42 1.03
CA GLU A 77 -1.50 -25.52 0.65
C GLU A 77 -0.97 -24.11 0.44
N VAL A 78 0.02 -23.72 1.24
CA VAL A 78 0.53 -22.35 1.26
C VAL A 78 1.80 -22.27 0.43
N GLU A 79 1.85 -21.31 -0.47
CA GLU A 79 3.05 -20.96 -1.22
C GLU A 79 4.19 -20.60 -0.25
N THR A 80 5.38 -21.17 -0.45
CA THR A 80 6.56 -20.77 0.33
C THR A 80 7.00 -19.36 -0.05
N GLU A 81 7.79 -18.72 0.82
CA GLU A 81 8.35 -17.39 0.55
C GLU A 81 9.16 -17.38 -0.75
N GLU A 82 9.95 -18.41 -1.00
CA GLU A 82 10.74 -18.54 -2.23
C GLU A 82 9.84 -18.64 -3.45
N GLN A 83 8.80 -19.49 -3.43
CA GLN A 83 7.82 -19.62 -4.51
C GLN A 83 7.08 -18.30 -4.76
N CYS A 84 6.69 -17.59 -3.69
CA CYS A 84 6.06 -16.28 -3.77
C CYS A 84 6.97 -15.28 -4.49
N LEU A 85 8.23 -15.16 -4.06
CA LEU A 85 9.20 -14.24 -4.68
C LEU A 85 9.45 -14.59 -6.14
N GLN A 86 9.62 -15.87 -6.50
CA GLN A 86 9.80 -16.32 -7.88
C GLN A 86 8.57 -15.99 -8.74
N ARG A 87 7.36 -16.23 -8.23
CA ARG A 87 6.12 -15.87 -8.93
C ARG A 87 6.03 -14.37 -9.18
N TRP A 88 6.21 -13.56 -8.14
CA TRP A 88 6.13 -12.11 -8.28
C TRP A 88 7.24 -11.53 -9.15
N GLN A 89 8.44 -12.11 -9.15
CA GLN A 89 9.51 -11.72 -10.07
C GLN A 89 9.12 -11.91 -11.53
N ARG A 90 8.50 -13.06 -11.85
CA ARG A 90 7.99 -13.34 -13.20
C ARG A 90 6.85 -12.37 -13.58
N LEU A 91 5.89 -12.14 -12.67
CA LEU A 91 4.77 -11.21 -12.92
C LEU A 91 5.26 -9.77 -13.08
N ALA A 92 6.12 -9.30 -12.20
CA ALA A 92 6.68 -7.94 -12.20
C ALA A 92 7.44 -7.64 -13.50
N ALA A 93 8.21 -8.60 -14.01
CA ALA A 93 8.93 -8.45 -15.27
C ALA A 93 7.99 -8.19 -16.46
N ARG A 94 6.77 -8.77 -16.48
CA ARG A 94 5.78 -8.59 -17.56
C ARG A 94 5.27 -7.15 -17.67
N TYR A 95 5.21 -6.41 -16.54
CA TYR A 95 4.81 -4.99 -16.55
C TYR A 95 5.98 -4.02 -16.29
N GLY A 96 7.23 -4.52 -16.41
CA GLY A 96 8.43 -3.70 -16.45
C GLY A 96 9.01 -3.30 -15.10
N HIS A 97 8.67 -3.99 -14.01
CA HIS A 97 9.30 -3.80 -12.70
C HIS A 97 10.50 -4.74 -12.53
N LYS A 98 11.59 -4.20 -11.98
CA LYS A 98 12.86 -4.91 -11.80
C LYS A 98 13.14 -5.31 -10.36
N TYR A 99 12.53 -4.59 -9.40
CA TYR A 99 12.82 -4.75 -7.97
C TYR A 99 11.60 -5.30 -7.25
N ILE A 100 11.85 -6.23 -6.34
CA ILE A 100 10.82 -6.91 -5.55
C ILE A 100 11.27 -6.96 -4.10
N TYR A 101 10.38 -6.62 -3.19
CA TYR A 101 10.64 -6.60 -1.76
C TYR A 101 9.46 -7.17 -1.00
N LEU A 102 9.69 -8.27 -0.30
CA LEU A 102 8.70 -8.84 0.59
C LEU A 102 8.75 -8.11 1.93
N SER A 103 7.58 -7.75 2.44
CA SER A 103 7.41 -7.10 3.73
C SER A 103 7.69 -8.06 4.89
N ALA A 104 7.96 -7.52 6.06
CA ALA A 104 7.95 -8.31 7.28
C ALA A 104 6.55 -8.86 7.53
N HIS A 105 6.48 -10.15 7.86
CA HIS A 105 5.22 -10.80 8.19
C HIS A 105 5.49 -11.96 9.19
N PRO A 106 4.65 -12.12 10.20
CA PRO A 106 4.68 -13.29 11.08
C PRO A 106 3.80 -14.44 10.57
N ASP A 107 3.03 -14.23 9.50
CA ASP A 107 2.07 -15.17 8.95
C ASP A 107 2.02 -15.16 7.41
N ASN A 108 0.94 -15.71 6.83
CA ASN A 108 0.79 -15.93 5.39
C ASN A 108 0.13 -14.76 4.62
N TYR A 109 0.03 -13.57 5.21
CA TYR A 109 -0.64 -12.41 4.60
C TYR A 109 0.29 -11.19 4.42
N PRO A 110 1.52 -11.37 3.88
CA PRO A 110 2.47 -10.28 3.74
C PRO A 110 2.04 -9.28 2.68
N GLN A 111 2.62 -8.08 2.79
CA GLN A 111 2.66 -7.14 1.69
C GLN A 111 3.94 -7.37 0.87
N LEU A 112 3.90 -6.99 -0.40
CA LEU A 112 5.03 -7.09 -1.31
C LEU A 112 5.09 -5.83 -2.18
N ILE A 113 6.30 -5.30 -2.38
CA ILE A 113 6.51 -4.15 -3.26
C ILE A 113 7.16 -4.64 -4.55
N THR A 114 6.63 -4.23 -5.70
CA THR A 114 7.32 -4.30 -6.99
C THR A 114 7.57 -2.91 -7.53
N SER A 115 8.73 -2.65 -8.15
CA SER A 115 9.11 -1.30 -8.53
C SER A 115 10.06 -1.23 -9.73
N ARG A 116 10.02 -0.09 -10.43
CA ARG A 116 11.05 0.33 -11.39
C ARG A 116 12.29 0.90 -10.71
N PHE A 117 12.18 1.31 -9.43
CA PHE A 117 13.25 1.91 -8.64
C PHE A 117 13.71 0.97 -7.54
N PRO A 118 14.99 1.02 -7.15
CA PRO A 118 15.45 0.32 -5.98
C PRO A 118 14.85 0.93 -4.70
N PHE A 119 14.51 0.08 -3.75
CA PHE A 119 14.07 0.44 -2.41
C PHE A 119 15.11 -0.03 -1.41
N GLU A 120 15.26 0.72 -0.32
CA GLU A 120 16.06 0.38 0.84
C GLU A 120 15.13 0.08 2.01
N PRO A 121 15.20 -1.10 2.62
CA PRO A 121 14.43 -1.39 3.83
C PRO A 121 14.98 -0.55 4.98
N VAL A 122 14.09 0.18 5.65
CA VAL A 122 14.45 0.94 6.85
C VAL A 122 14.03 0.17 8.09
N LYS A 123 12.81 -0.36 8.09
CA LYS A 123 12.31 -1.13 9.21
C LYS A 123 11.29 -2.17 8.78
N LEU A 124 11.50 -3.41 9.24
CA LEU A 124 10.55 -4.50 9.14
C LEU A 124 9.87 -4.66 10.49
N ILE A 125 8.53 -4.57 10.52
CA ILE A 125 7.73 -4.43 11.75
C ILE A 125 6.87 -5.67 11.92
N ARG A 126 7.18 -6.47 12.95
CA ARG A 126 6.43 -7.68 13.34
C ARG A 126 5.76 -7.56 14.71
N GLY A 127 5.84 -6.37 15.33
CA GLY A 127 5.47 -6.17 16.71
C GLY A 127 6.59 -6.51 17.71
N ASN A 128 6.24 -6.58 18.97
CA ASN A 128 7.13 -6.95 20.09
C ASN A 128 6.38 -7.84 21.08
N GLN A 129 6.93 -8.05 22.28
CA GLN A 129 6.31 -8.89 23.31
C GLN A 129 4.92 -8.38 23.74
N ASP A 130 4.72 -7.04 23.75
CA ASP A 130 3.51 -6.39 24.23
C ASP A 130 2.52 -6.07 23.10
N THR A 131 3.01 -5.98 21.86
CA THR A 131 2.20 -5.56 20.72
C THR A 131 2.56 -6.41 19.50
N ILE A 132 1.54 -7.10 18.96
CA ILE A 132 1.64 -7.85 17.72
C ILE A 132 1.14 -6.96 16.58
N VAL A 133 1.91 -6.90 15.48
CA VAL A 133 1.43 -6.44 14.18
C VAL A 133 1.15 -7.69 13.37
N CYS A 134 -0.13 -8.09 13.31
CA CYS A 134 -0.55 -9.45 13.00
C CYS A 134 -0.05 -9.94 11.64
N HIS A 135 -0.28 -9.16 10.58
CA HIS A 135 0.17 -9.48 9.23
C HIS A 135 1.45 -8.72 8.85
N GLY A 136 2.06 -8.05 9.82
CA GLY A 136 3.28 -7.28 9.62
C GLY A 136 3.06 -5.91 8.95
N ALA A 137 4.12 -5.12 9.01
CA ALA A 137 4.25 -3.86 8.28
C ALA A 137 5.71 -3.62 7.92
N SER A 138 5.97 -2.72 6.97
CA SER A 138 7.33 -2.40 6.56
C SER A 138 7.47 -0.95 6.18
N TRP A 139 8.61 -0.37 6.55
CA TRP A 139 9.04 0.93 6.09
C TRP A 139 10.24 0.78 5.15
N TYR A 140 10.04 1.25 3.93
CA TYR A 140 11.05 1.33 2.88
C TYR A 140 11.26 2.76 2.44
N THR A 141 12.44 3.06 1.91
CA THR A 141 12.70 4.32 1.23
C THR A 141 13.18 4.09 -0.19
N THR A 142 12.89 5.05 -1.06
CA THR A 142 13.45 5.10 -2.42
C THR A 142 13.83 6.53 -2.78
N LYS A 143 14.76 6.67 -3.72
CA LYS A 143 15.10 7.96 -4.33
C LYS A 143 14.57 8.03 -5.75
N ILE A 144 13.78 9.05 -6.06
CA ILE A 144 13.28 9.34 -7.40
C ILE A 144 13.80 10.73 -7.79
N GLY A 145 14.77 10.77 -8.66
CA GLY A 145 15.54 11.98 -8.91
C GLY A 145 16.29 12.44 -7.65
N ARG A 146 16.02 13.67 -7.19
CA ARG A 146 16.59 14.23 -5.96
C ARG A 146 15.67 14.05 -4.74
N LYS A 147 14.49 13.48 -4.91
CA LYS A 147 13.49 13.33 -3.85
C LYS A 147 13.62 11.96 -3.18
N ARG A 148 13.59 11.95 -1.83
CA ARG A 148 13.47 10.74 -1.04
C ARG A 148 12.01 10.55 -0.66
N LEU A 149 11.47 9.37 -0.90
CA LEU A 149 10.12 8.97 -0.55
C LEU A 149 10.19 7.85 0.48
N ASN A 150 9.31 7.94 1.47
CA ASN A 150 9.10 6.92 2.49
C ASN A 150 7.78 6.21 2.23
N PHE A 151 7.82 4.89 2.21
CA PHE A 151 6.66 4.04 2.00
C PHE A 151 6.46 3.14 3.22
N VAL A 152 5.26 3.19 3.79
CA VAL A 152 4.85 2.26 4.86
C VAL A 152 3.73 1.40 4.30
N SER A 153 3.97 0.10 4.19
CA SER A 153 2.95 -0.90 3.85
C SER A 153 2.50 -1.64 5.09
N LEU A 154 1.23 -1.95 5.18
CA LEU A 154 0.66 -2.66 6.33
C LEU A 154 -0.56 -3.50 5.94
N HIS A 155 -0.91 -4.43 6.83
CA HIS A 155 -2.16 -5.14 6.83
C HIS A 155 -2.53 -5.43 8.28
N THR A 156 -3.66 -4.93 8.76
CA THR A 156 -4.08 -5.08 10.16
C THR A 156 -5.00 -6.27 10.35
N TRP A 157 -5.24 -6.65 11.60
CA TRP A 157 -6.05 -7.81 11.98
C TRP A 157 -7.47 -7.77 11.40
N PRO A 158 -7.95 -8.83 10.70
CA PRO A 158 -9.22 -8.77 9.97
C PRO A 158 -10.45 -9.11 10.83
N GLN A 159 -10.27 -9.75 11.99
CA GLN A 159 -11.39 -10.28 12.76
C GLN A 159 -12.04 -9.25 13.70
N ALA A 160 -13.31 -9.48 14.05
CA ALA A 160 -14.03 -8.63 14.98
C ALA A 160 -13.57 -8.80 16.45
N TYR A 161 -12.90 -9.88 16.78
CA TYR A 161 -12.34 -10.16 18.10
C TYR A 161 -10.83 -9.86 18.13
N GLY A 162 -10.27 -9.72 19.34
CA GLY A 162 -8.84 -9.48 19.53
C GLY A 162 -7.97 -10.67 19.10
N TYR A 163 -6.70 -10.40 18.85
CA TYR A 163 -5.72 -11.42 18.50
C TYR A 163 -5.49 -12.37 19.69
N ASN A 164 -5.32 -13.68 19.41
CA ASN A 164 -5.11 -14.73 20.43
C ASN A 164 -6.24 -14.89 21.44
N VAL A 165 -7.44 -14.38 21.16
CA VAL A 165 -8.62 -14.63 22.02
C VAL A 165 -9.06 -16.09 21.87
N PRO A 166 -9.19 -16.85 22.98
CA PRO A 166 -9.70 -18.22 22.96
C PRO A 166 -11.05 -18.31 22.26
N LYS A 167 -11.29 -19.42 21.56
CA LYS A 167 -12.48 -19.61 20.73
C LYS A 167 -13.78 -19.35 21.50
N GLU A 168 -13.83 -19.80 22.73
CA GLU A 168 -14.99 -19.73 23.64
C GLU A 168 -15.31 -18.28 24.06
N GLN A 169 -14.33 -17.38 23.97
CA GLN A 169 -14.44 -15.97 24.40
C GLN A 169 -14.57 -15.00 23.21
N ARG A 170 -14.47 -15.48 21.96
CA ARG A 170 -14.43 -14.63 20.77
C ARG A 170 -15.67 -13.76 20.59
N GLU A 171 -16.85 -14.33 20.86
CA GLU A 171 -18.11 -13.60 20.74
C GLU A 171 -18.22 -12.46 21.78
N GLN A 172 -17.79 -12.71 23.02
CA GLN A 172 -17.72 -11.68 24.04
C GLN A 172 -16.69 -10.61 23.67
N SER A 173 -15.49 -11.01 23.28
CA SER A 173 -14.43 -10.07 22.84
C SER A 173 -14.88 -9.20 21.67
N ALA A 174 -15.63 -9.75 20.71
CA ALA A 174 -16.18 -8.97 19.60
C ALA A 174 -17.18 -7.91 20.09
N ARG A 175 -18.05 -8.25 21.03
CA ARG A 175 -18.98 -7.29 21.66
C ARG A 175 -18.26 -6.20 22.47
N GLU A 176 -17.15 -6.55 23.09
CA GLU A 176 -16.28 -5.64 23.83
C GLU A 176 -15.31 -4.85 22.93
N ARG A 177 -15.55 -4.83 21.62
CA ARG A 177 -14.75 -4.09 20.62
C ARG A 177 -13.31 -4.62 20.45
N GLY A 178 -13.07 -5.91 20.73
CA GLY A 178 -11.74 -6.52 20.76
C GLY A 178 -10.93 -6.31 19.48
N GLY A 179 -11.54 -6.54 18.30
CA GLY A 179 -10.87 -6.42 17.03
C GLY A 179 -10.46 -4.98 16.70
N ASP A 180 -11.34 -4.02 16.90
CA ASP A 180 -11.03 -2.60 16.61
C ASP A 180 -10.05 -2.01 17.62
N THR A 181 -10.11 -2.42 18.87
CA THR A 181 -9.14 -2.06 19.92
C THR A 181 -7.76 -2.61 19.57
N PHE A 182 -7.71 -3.86 19.10
CA PHE A 182 -6.47 -4.51 18.70
C PHE A 182 -5.86 -3.81 17.47
N ARG A 183 -6.64 -3.58 16.39
CA ARG A 183 -6.19 -2.83 15.20
C ARG A 183 -5.68 -1.44 15.54
N ARG A 184 -6.32 -0.75 16.47
CA ARG A 184 -5.88 0.55 16.94
C ARG A 184 -4.50 0.46 17.61
N ALA A 185 -4.25 -0.58 18.42
CA ALA A 185 -2.94 -0.82 19.04
C ALA A 185 -1.87 -1.17 18.00
N GLU A 186 -2.19 -1.98 16.98
CA GLU A 186 -1.30 -2.24 15.83
C GLU A 186 -0.91 -0.93 15.14
N MET A 187 -1.89 -0.07 14.85
CA MET A 187 -1.65 1.20 14.16
C MET A 187 -0.80 2.16 15.00
N GLU A 188 -1.06 2.24 16.30
CA GLU A 188 -0.24 3.04 17.21
C GLU A 188 1.22 2.57 17.20
N TYR A 189 1.44 1.26 17.27
CA TYR A 189 2.77 0.69 17.22
C TYR A 189 3.46 0.98 15.89
N ILE A 190 2.78 0.77 14.76
CA ILE A 190 3.32 1.05 13.41
C ILE A 190 3.71 2.53 13.28
N CYS A 191 2.84 3.45 13.67
CA CYS A 191 3.14 4.89 13.58
C CYS A 191 4.32 5.30 14.47
N ARG A 192 4.42 4.76 15.69
CA ARG A 192 5.57 4.99 16.59
C ARG A 192 6.89 4.43 16.06
N GLN A 193 6.83 3.38 15.24
CA GLN A 193 8.02 2.78 14.63
C GLN A 193 8.40 3.44 13.29
N THR A 194 7.56 4.30 12.74
CA THR A 194 7.71 4.92 11.42
C THR A 194 7.60 6.45 11.51
N ILE A 195 6.48 7.01 11.09
CA ILE A 195 6.26 8.46 10.91
C ILE A 195 6.58 9.27 12.16
N LEU A 196 6.22 8.79 13.36
CA LEU A 196 6.42 9.49 14.63
C LEU A 196 7.88 9.47 15.12
N THR A 197 8.79 8.78 14.43
CA THR A 197 10.24 8.88 14.67
C THR A 197 10.84 10.17 14.07
N HIS A 198 10.11 10.85 13.20
CA HIS A 198 10.54 12.06 12.48
C HIS A 198 9.84 13.32 13.00
N LYS A 199 10.62 14.28 13.50
CA LYS A 199 10.08 15.52 14.11
C LYS A 199 9.35 16.45 13.13
N ASN A 200 9.72 16.42 11.86
CA ASN A 200 9.15 17.26 10.80
C ASN A 200 8.58 16.42 9.67
N ALA A 201 7.95 15.30 10.02
CA ALA A 201 7.43 14.35 9.04
C ALA A 201 6.44 14.98 8.07
N GLU A 202 5.73 16.03 8.46
CA GLU A 202 4.80 16.79 7.62
C GLU A 202 5.47 17.44 6.40
N LYS A 203 6.79 17.72 6.49
CA LYS A 203 7.61 18.30 5.41
C LYS A 203 8.32 17.27 4.55
N GLU A 204 8.27 16.01 4.95
CA GLU A 204 8.88 14.89 4.23
C GLU A 204 7.83 14.18 3.36
N LEU A 205 8.29 13.40 2.39
CA LEU A 205 7.43 12.69 1.46
C LEU A 205 7.15 11.28 2.00
N TRP A 206 6.02 11.09 2.68
CA TRP A 206 5.59 9.81 3.23
C TRP A 206 4.26 9.37 2.63
N ALA A 207 4.18 8.09 2.26
CA ALA A 207 2.95 7.40 1.92
C ALA A 207 2.81 6.15 2.81
N MET A 208 1.69 6.04 3.51
CA MET A 208 1.29 4.83 4.24
C MET A 208 0.07 4.23 3.58
N MET A 209 0.10 2.94 3.27
CA MET A 209 -0.99 2.26 2.58
C MET A 209 -1.16 0.83 3.03
N GLY A 210 -2.38 0.34 2.93
CA GLY A 210 -2.69 -1.03 3.34
C GLY A 210 -4.18 -1.31 3.39
N ASP A 211 -4.48 -2.55 3.76
CA ASP A 211 -5.77 -2.96 4.26
C ASP A 211 -5.79 -2.76 5.79
N PHE A 212 -6.59 -1.79 6.21
CA PHE A 212 -6.73 -1.42 7.62
C PHE A 212 -7.80 -2.23 8.35
N ASN A 213 -8.57 -3.05 7.61
CA ASN A 213 -9.68 -3.83 8.15
C ASN A 213 -10.61 -3.03 9.09
N SER A 214 -10.67 -1.74 8.88
CA SER A 214 -11.35 -0.75 9.71
C SER A 214 -11.93 0.35 8.83
N VAL A 215 -13.01 1.00 9.26
CA VAL A 215 -13.67 2.07 8.53
C VAL A 215 -13.38 3.42 9.18
N SER A 216 -13.41 4.48 8.38
CA SER A 216 -13.13 5.83 8.85
C SER A 216 -14.42 6.60 9.15
N ARG A 217 -14.39 7.42 10.21
CA ARG A 217 -15.45 8.36 10.58
C ARG A 217 -15.82 9.32 9.44
N VAL A 218 -14.86 9.66 8.57
CA VAL A 218 -15.13 10.54 7.43
C VAL A 218 -16.08 9.93 6.40
N ASP A 219 -16.33 8.62 6.47
CA ASP A 219 -17.27 7.90 5.65
C ASP A 219 -18.58 7.57 6.39
N ASN A 220 -18.81 8.12 7.59
CA ASN A 220 -19.94 7.74 8.44
C ASN A 220 -21.30 8.07 7.84
N ALA A 221 -21.38 8.98 6.89
CA ALA A 221 -22.62 9.20 6.10
C ALA A 221 -23.11 7.91 5.42
N LYS A 222 -22.17 6.98 5.08
CA LYS A 222 -22.50 5.67 4.52
C LYS A 222 -22.90 4.66 5.58
N TYR A 223 -22.17 4.62 6.70
CA TYR A 223 -22.32 3.55 7.69
C TYR A 223 -23.39 3.86 8.73
N GLN A 224 -23.62 5.13 9.02
CA GLN A 224 -24.60 5.61 10.02
C GLN A 224 -24.36 4.99 11.40
N PHE A 225 -23.10 4.83 11.78
CA PHE A 225 -22.70 4.35 13.09
C PHE A 225 -22.78 5.49 14.13
N ASP A 226 -22.98 5.11 15.40
CA ASP A 226 -22.87 6.05 16.51
C ASP A 226 -21.51 6.73 16.56
N GLU A 227 -21.46 7.98 17.06
CA GLU A 227 -20.23 8.77 17.14
C GLU A 227 -19.10 8.07 17.90
N GLU A 228 -19.41 7.30 18.93
CA GLU A 228 -18.48 6.54 19.76
C GLU A 228 -18.19 5.13 19.22
N ASN A 229 -18.53 4.84 17.96
CA ASN A 229 -18.35 3.52 17.40
C ASN A 229 -16.86 3.13 17.32
N SER A 230 -16.53 1.95 17.83
CA SER A 230 -15.15 1.46 17.90
C SER A 230 -14.49 1.29 16.52
N ARG A 231 -15.28 1.11 15.47
CA ARG A 231 -14.77 0.95 14.09
C ARG A 231 -14.01 2.17 13.58
N PHE A 232 -14.13 3.32 14.25
CA PHE A 232 -13.41 4.54 13.92
C PHE A 232 -12.04 4.67 14.61
N LEU A 233 -11.76 3.87 15.63
CA LEU A 233 -10.58 4.00 16.51
C LEU A 233 -9.25 4.08 15.75
N VAL A 234 -9.08 3.30 14.69
CA VAL A 234 -7.85 3.25 13.89
C VAL A 234 -7.62 4.57 13.18
N HIS A 235 -8.60 5.03 12.43
CA HIS A 235 -8.49 6.22 11.59
C HIS A 235 -8.56 7.51 12.41
N ASP A 236 -9.29 7.51 13.53
CA ASP A 236 -9.27 8.62 14.47
C ASP A 236 -7.87 8.78 15.09
N TYR A 237 -7.20 7.69 15.46
CA TYR A 237 -5.82 7.73 15.92
C TYR A 237 -4.89 8.36 14.87
N ILE A 238 -4.95 7.89 13.63
CA ILE A 238 -4.10 8.42 12.54
C ILE A 238 -4.33 9.93 12.37
N ARG A 239 -5.57 10.38 12.31
CA ARG A 239 -5.93 11.78 12.10
C ARG A 239 -5.53 12.70 13.26
N GLN A 240 -5.54 12.19 14.50
CA GLN A 240 -5.26 12.98 15.71
C GLN A 240 -3.79 12.96 16.09
N GLN A 241 -3.06 11.88 15.80
CA GLN A 241 -1.72 11.66 16.32
C GLN A 241 -0.62 11.72 15.26
N THR A 242 -0.97 11.84 13.98
CA THR A 242 0.00 11.88 12.88
C THR A 242 -0.30 13.01 11.91
N PRO A 243 0.67 13.46 11.09
CA PRO A 243 0.42 14.42 10.02
C PRO A 243 -0.24 13.84 8.77
N TYR A 244 -0.65 12.57 8.79
CA TYR A 244 -1.21 11.92 7.62
C TYR A 244 -2.59 12.46 7.21
N ILE A 245 -2.79 12.60 5.91
CA ILE A 245 -4.01 13.05 5.24
C ILE A 245 -4.55 11.88 4.41
N ASP A 246 -5.84 11.60 4.52
CA ASP A 246 -6.53 10.60 3.70
C ASP A 246 -6.58 11.06 2.23
N LEU A 247 -5.83 10.38 1.37
CA LEU A 247 -5.71 10.71 -0.05
C LEU A 247 -7.07 10.78 -0.76
N ILE A 248 -7.89 9.75 -0.61
CA ILE A 248 -9.15 9.65 -1.34
C ILE A 248 -10.12 10.76 -0.93
N LYS A 249 -10.18 11.10 0.35
CA LYS A 249 -11.03 12.19 0.82
C LYS A 249 -10.53 13.58 0.43
N THR A 250 -9.26 13.74 0.13
CA THR A 250 -8.74 14.99 -0.46
C THR A 250 -9.32 15.23 -1.86
N PHE A 251 -9.47 14.17 -2.66
CA PHE A 251 -9.98 14.26 -4.04
C PHE A 251 -11.50 14.11 -4.15
N TYR A 252 -12.09 13.37 -3.23
CA TYR A 252 -13.53 13.05 -3.23
C TYR A 252 -14.13 13.31 -1.86
N PRO A 253 -14.16 14.57 -1.36
CA PRO A 253 -14.55 14.89 0.02
C PRO A 253 -15.99 14.44 0.33
N ASP A 254 -16.92 14.64 -0.61
CA ASP A 254 -18.34 14.37 -0.43
C ASP A 254 -18.78 13.00 -0.97
N SER A 255 -17.86 12.27 -1.62
CA SER A 255 -18.22 11.00 -2.26
C SER A 255 -18.12 9.85 -1.27
N VAL A 256 -19.08 8.94 -1.36
CA VAL A 256 -19.03 7.64 -0.71
C VAL A 256 -18.35 6.66 -1.66
N VAL A 257 -17.11 6.33 -1.40
CA VAL A 257 -16.32 5.38 -2.19
C VAL A 257 -16.17 4.05 -1.45
N SER A 258 -16.03 2.97 -2.21
CA SER A 258 -15.74 1.64 -1.68
C SER A 258 -14.39 1.17 -2.16
N SER A 259 -13.68 0.41 -1.34
CA SER A 259 -12.47 -0.29 -1.74
C SER A 259 -12.66 -1.80 -1.82
N THR A 260 -13.88 -2.29 -1.58
CA THR A 260 -14.21 -3.73 -1.63
C THR A 260 -15.51 -4.00 -2.39
N GLY A 261 -15.63 -5.23 -2.91
CA GLY A 261 -16.88 -5.73 -3.52
C GLY A 261 -18.06 -5.80 -2.56
N GLY A 262 -17.80 -5.88 -1.25
CA GLY A 262 -18.79 -5.79 -0.18
C GLY A 262 -19.25 -4.37 0.13
N GLY A 263 -18.69 -3.38 -0.53
CA GLY A 263 -19.07 -1.98 -0.39
C GLY A 263 -18.36 -1.22 0.75
N ALA A 264 -17.51 -1.84 1.55
CA ALA A 264 -16.73 -1.15 2.57
C ALA A 264 -15.52 -0.40 1.96
N ARG A 265 -15.07 0.67 2.61
CA ARG A 265 -13.75 1.25 2.38
C ARG A 265 -12.87 0.91 3.57
N ILE A 266 -11.99 -0.07 3.38
CA ILE A 266 -11.05 -0.56 4.39
C ILE A 266 -9.60 -0.50 3.90
N ASP A 267 -9.39 -0.27 2.61
CA ASP A 267 -8.11 0.06 2.03
C ASP A 267 -7.92 1.57 1.98
N PHE A 268 -6.79 2.02 2.49
CA PHE A 268 -6.47 3.44 2.56
C PHE A 268 -5.06 3.72 2.07
N MET A 269 -4.90 4.93 1.57
CA MET A 269 -3.60 5.55 1.34
C MET A 269 -3.57 6.90 2.06
N TYR A 270 -2.63 7.03 2.97
CA TYR A 270 -2.37 8.24 3.75
C TYR A 270 -1.09 8.89 3.29
N LEU A 271 -1.11 10.20 3.09
CA LEU A 271 0.04 10.98 2.65
C LEU A 271 0.35 12.09 3.66
N THR A 272 1.62 12.44 3.80
CA THR A 272 2.00 13.68 4.50
C THR A 272 1.59 14.90 3.68
N PRO A 273 1.39 16.09 4.31
CA PRO A 273 1.07 17.34 3.60
C PRO A 273 2.01 17.59 2.41
N ALA A 274 3.33 17.47 2.63
CA ALA A 274 4.32 17.70 1.58
C ALA A 274 4.21 16.76 0.37
N LEU A 275 3.77 15.51 0.57
CA LEU A 275 3.53 14.57 -0.53
C LEU A 275 2.14 14.81 -1.14
N ASN A 276 1.13 15.13 -0.34
CA ASN A 276 -0.23 15.40 -0.80
C ASN A 276 -0.28 16.58 -1.78
N GLU A 277 0.53 17.64 -1.56
CA GLU A 277 0.71 18.76 -2.49
C GLU A 277 1.27 18.36 -3.86
N LYS A 278 1.87 17.20 -3.98
CA LYS A 278 2.44 16.67 -5.24
C LYS A 278 1.44 15.81 -6.02
N VAL A 279 0.31 15.46 -5.43
CA VAL A 279 -0.69 14.62 -6.09
C VAL A 279 -1.34 15.41 -7.23
N VAL A 280 -1.42 14.77 -8.39
CA VAL A 280 -2.10 15.33 -9.56
C VAL A 280 -3.37 14.56 -9.93
N ASN A 281 -3.45 13.30 -9.49
CA ASN A 281 -4.63 12.46 -9.67
C ASN A 281 -4.64 11.33 -8.63
N ALA A 282 -5.83 10.94 -8.18
CA ALA A 282 -6.02 9.77 -7.33
C ALA A 282 -7.39 9.14 -7.63
N ALA A 283 -7.45 7.81 -7.60
CA ALA A 283 -8.70 7.08 -7.82
C ALA A 283 -8.66 5.70 -7.14
N ILE A 284 -9.84 5.21 -6.76
CA ILE A 284 -10.07 3.77 -6.59
C ILE A 284 -10.54 3.26 -7.96
N ALA A 285 -9.73 2.38 -8.58
CA ALA A 285 -10.02 1.91 -9.92
C ALA A 285 -11.10 0.82 -9.87
N SER A 286 -12.20 1.08 -10.59
CA SER A 286 -13.29 0.10 -10.79
C SER A 286 -13.61 0.06 -12.28
N ASP A 287 -13.13 -0.97 -12.94
CA ASP A 287 -13.34 -1.21 -14.36
C ASP A 287 -13.79 -2.65 -14.62
N LYS A 288 -13.88 -3.05 -15.87
CA LYS A 288 -14.30 -4.40 -16.25
C LYS A 288 -13.42 -5.50 -15.65
N TYR A 289 -12.13 -5.23 -15.46
CA TYR A 289 -11.19 -6.22 -14.88
C TYR A 289 -11.23 -6.21 -13.35
N THR A 290 -11.18 -5.03 -12.74
CA THR A 290 -11.03 -4.87 -11.28
C THR A 290 -12.34 -5.00 -10.51
N THR A 291 -13.51 -4.90 -11.17
CA THR A 291 -14.80 -5.11 -10.52
C THR A 291 -14.89 -6.53 -9.94
N PRO A 292 -15.04 -6.67 -8.61
CA PRO A 292 -15.02 -7.98 -7.97
C PRO A 292 -16.20 -8.86 -8.42
N VAL A 293 -15.90 -10.08 -8.86
CA VAL A 293 -16.91 -11.08 -9.21
C VAL A 293 -16.69 -12.34 -8.37
N ARG A 294 -17.71 -12.69 -7.57
CA ARG A 294 -17.66 -13.90 -6.75
C ARG A 294 -17.75 -15.13 -7.65
N ASN A 295 -16.83 -16.07 -7.46
CA ASN A 295 -16.86 -17.35 -8.13
C ASN A 295 -17.51 -18.42 -7.23
N ALA A 296 -18.83 -18.60 -7.37
CA ALA A 296 -19.60 -19.56 -6.56
C ALA A 296 -19.28 -21.03 -6.81
N GLN A 297 -18.58 -21.35 -7.92
CA GLN A 297 -18.20 -22.73 -8.28
C GLN A 297 -16.90 -23.19 -7.61
N LYS A 298 -16.23 -22.27 -6.90
CA LYS A 298 -14.97 -22.55 -6.19
C LYS A 298 -15.15 -22.34 -4.69
N ILE A 299 -14.14 -21.79 -4.02
CA ILE A 299 -14.26 -21.45 -2.61
C ILE A 299 -15.14 -20.22 -2.45
N SER A 300 -16.21 -20.32 -1.67
CA SER A 300 -17.30 -19.33 -1.60
C SER A 300 -16.86 -17.91 -1.18
N ASN A 301 -15.67 -17.77 -0.56
CA ASN A 301 -15.13 -16.48 -0.11
C ASN A 301 -14.19 -15.83 -1.12
N PHE A 302 -13.90 -16.48 -2.25
CA PHE A 302 -13.00 -15.93 -3.25
C PHE A 302 -13.72 -15.18 -4.34
N TRP A 303 -13.08 -14.14 -4.81
CA TRP A 303 -13.55 -13.24 -5.84
C TRP A 303 -12.48 -13.08 -6.92
N HIS A 304 -12.89 -12.78 -8.14
CA HIS A 304 -11.98 -12.51 -9.24
C HIS A 304 -12.02 -11.02 -9.59
N PRO A 305 -10.85 -10.38 -9.79
CA PRO A 305 -9.47 -10.85 -9.50
C PRO A 305 -9.15 -10.80 -8.01
N SER A 306 -9.92 -10.04 -7.24
CA SER A 306 -9.87 -9.84 -5.79
C SER A 306 -11.23 -9.34 -5.32
N ASP A 307 -11.55 -9.46 -4.04
CA ASP A 307 -12.69 -8.78 -3.42
C ASP A 307 -12.39 -7.31 -3.07
N HIS A 308 -11.16 -6.86 -3.27
CA HIS A 308 -10.74 -5.46 -3.12
C HIS A 308 -10.54 -4.77 -4.47
N LEU A 309 -10.58 -3.43 -4.43
CA LEU A 309 -10.33 -2.54 -5.55
C LEU A 309 -8.98 -1.83 -5.39
N PRO A 310 -8.20 -1.65 -6.48
CA PRO A 310 -6.93 -0.96 -6.41
C PRO A 310 -7.07 0.54 -6.21
N ILE A 311 -6.11 1.13 -5.48
CA ILE A 311 -5.93 2.58 -5.34
C ILE A 311 -4.76 3.00 -6.22
N ILE A 312 -4.97 3.99 -7.07
CA ILE A 312 -3.95 4.54 -7.97
C ILE A 312 -3.78 6.03 -7.66
N VAL A 313 -2.52 6.48 -7.59
CA VAL A 313 -2.18 7.88 -7.39
C VAL A 313 -1.02 8.30 -8.28
N ASP A 314 -1.13 9.51 -8.83
CA ASP A 314 -0.09 10.15 -9.64
C ASP A 314 0.51 11.33 -8.87
N PHE A 315 1.84 11.33 -8.73
CA PHE A 315 2.60 12.41 -8.13
C PHE A 315 3.43 13.16 -9.19
N ARG A 316 3.59 14.45 -9.00
CA ARG A 316 4.55 15.29 -9.74
C ARG A 316 5.71 15.67 -8.81
N LEU A 317 6.79 14.91 -8.86
CA LEU A 317 7.97 15.05 -8.00
C LEU A 317 9.04 15.97 -8.58
#